data_afe16c0a02f8d54411d786833f40febb
#
_entry.id   afe16c0a02f8d54411d786833f40febb
#
_cell.length_a   1.000
_cell.length_b   1.000
_cell.length_c   1.000
_cell.angle_alpha   90.00
_cell.angle_beta   90.00
_cell.angle_gamma   90.00
#
_symmetry.space_group_name_H-M   'P 1'
#
loop_
_entity.id
_entity.type
_entity.pdbx_description
1 polymer ?
#
loop_
_entity_poly.entity_id
_entity_poly.type
_entity_poly.pdbx_seq_one_letter_code
_entity_poly.pdbx_strand_id
1 'polypeptide(L)'
;IHKWNETTVNSDDFYSIQFQNNFGNVLSIERLRYLISDIQITNNAGESYSLSDYNLLDLEENSSLSFESSQTVKSGLYSNISFVFGLRDENNIDGAYTDLNTANWNVPMMLGGGYHYMQLDGKYISNNGNESGYNYHAIRAVNNPGPNPTFPQETFFKVDLGPVNIQKECEITISMNISNWFDTPNTWDLNE
;
A
#
# COMPACT_ATOMS: atom_id res chain seq x y z
N ILE A 1 -5.08 2.10 10.28
CA ILE A 1 -4.06 2.41 11.31
C ILE A 1 -2.71 1.96 10.81
N HIS A 2 -1.67 2.78 11.01
CA HIS A 2 -0.29 2.47 10.67
C HIS A 2 0.53 2.33 11.94
N LYS A 3 1.49 1.40 11.93
CA LYS A 3 2.35 1.11 13.08
C LYS A 3 3.80 0.93 12.65
N TRP A 4 4.70 1.25 13.56
CA TRP A 4 6.07 0.74 13.55
C TRP A 4 6.20 -0.19 14.75
N ASN A 5 6.23 -1.49 14.50
CA ASN A 5 6.04 -2.52 15.52
C ASN A 5 4.72 -2.29 16.29
N GLU A 6 4.79 -2.02 17.58
CA GLU A 6 3.61 -1.79 18.44
C GLU A 6 3.21 -0.30 18.53
N THR A 7 4.04 0.63 18.02
CA THR A 7 3.80 2.08 18.12
C THR A 7 2.98 2.56 16.92
N THR A 8 1.90 3.29 17.19
CA THR A 8 1.12 3.94 16.12
C THR A 8 1.95 5.03 15.46
N VAL A 9 1.89 5.10 14.13
CA VAL A 9 2.56 6.09 13.30
C VAL A 9 1.49 6.92 12.57
N ASN A 10 1.65 8.23 12.60
CA ASN A 10 0.83 9.20 11.88
C ASN A 10 1.73 10.27 11.24
N SER A 11 1.16 11.25 10.55
CA SER A 11 1.93 12.28 9.85
C SER A 11 2.83 13.14 10.76
N ASP A 12 2.47 13.29 12.03
CA ASP A 12 3.28 14.07 13.00
C ASP A 12 4.62 13.39 13.32
N ASP A 13 4.73 12.09 13.04
CA ASP A 13 5.94 11.30 13.24
C ASP A 13 6.90 11.38 12.04
N PHE A 14 6.49 12.03 10.93
CA PHE A 14 7.28 12.11 9.72
C PHE A 14 8.45 13.10 9.86
N TYR A 15 9.42 12.99 8.95
CA TYR A 15 10.61 13.85 8.84
C TYR A 15 11.59 13.78 10.04
N SER A 16 11.34 12.92 11.02
CA SER A 16 12.22 12.71 12.17
C SER A 16 12.91 11.36 12.09
N ILE A 17 14.24 11.34 12.24
CA ILE A 17 15.02 10.09 12.37
C ILE A 17 14.71 9.49 13.75
N GLN A 18 13.78 8.53 13.81
CA GLN A 18 13.30 7.94 15.06
C GLN A 18 12.96 6.46 14.98
N PHE A 19 12.88 5.92 13.77
CA PHE A 19 12.59 4.51 13.56
C PHE A 19 13.88 3.72 13.44
N GLN A 20 13.82 2.43 13.76
CA GLN A 20 14.96 1.53 13.59
C GLN A 20 14.45 0.20 13.02
N ASN A 21 15.06 -0.29 11.93
CA ASN A 21 14.79 -1.62 11.39
C ASN A 21 15.61 -2.69 12.12
N ASN A 22 15.34 -3.96 11.86
CA ASN A 22 16.05 -5.07 12.52
C ASN A 22 17.53 -5.21 12.12
N PHE A 23 17.95 -4.59 11.02
CA PHE A 23 19.36 -4.51 10.64
C PHE A 23 20.13 -3.53 11.55
N GLY A 24 19.44 -2.58 12.17
CA GLY A 24 20.01 -1.55 13.03
C GLY A 24 20.12 -0.19 12.38
N ASN A 25 19.66 -0.03 11.12
CA ASN A 25 19.62 1.30 10.49
C ASN A 25 18.55 2.16 11.18
N VAL A 26 18.94 3.37 11.57
CA VAL A 26 18.03 4.37 12.11
C VAL A 26 17.56 5.28 10.97
N LEU A 27 16.23 5.51 10.88
CA LEU A 27 15.61 6.14 9.72
C LEU A 27 14.42 7.03 10.07
N SER A 28 14.04 7.89 9.14
CA SER A 28 12.77 8.64 9.12
C SER A 28 11.83 8.04 8.09
N ILE A 29 10.55 8.34 8.21
CA ILE A 29 9.56 8.24 7.14
C ILE A 29 9.24 9.68 6.71
N GLU A 30 9.30 9.97 5.42
CA GLU A 30 8.98 11.29 4.86
C GLU A 30 7.79 11.23 3.90
N ARG A 31 7.44 10.02 3.44
CA ARG A 31 6.26 9.73 2.64
C ARG A 31 5.85 8.28 2.84
N LEU A 32 4.57 8.05 3.01
CA LEU A 32 3.97 6.73 2.83
C LEU A 32 2.62 6.90 2.16
N ARG A 33 2.57 6.47 0.89
CA ARG A 33 1.35 6.37 0.12
C ARG A 33 1.26 4.98 -0.48
N TYR A 34 0.06 4.42 -0.58
CA TYR A 34 -0.14 3.13 -1.22
C TYR A 34 -1.57 2.97 -1.74
N LEU A 35 -1.73 2.12 -2.72
CA LEU A 35 -2.99 1.84 -3.37
C LEU A 35 -3.51 0.47 -2.94
N ILE A 36 -4.78 0.43 -2.57
CA ILE A 36 -5.52 -0.82 -2.42
C ILE A 36 -6.66 -0.84 -3.43
N SER A 37 -6.95 -2.01 -3.98
CA SER A 37 -8.00 -2.18 -4.99
C SER A 37 -8.79 -3.48 -4.76
N ASP A 38 -9.84 -3.69 -5.54
CA ASP A 38 -10.70 -4.89 -5.43
C ASP A 38 -11.13 -5.15 -3.98
N ILE A 39 -11.57 -4.10 -3.28
CA ILE A 39 -11.98 -4.20 -1.89
C ILE A 39 -13.34 -4.88 -1.84
N GLN A 40 -13.40 -6.06 -1.25
CA GLN A 40 -14.61 -6.88 -1.30
C GLN A 40 -14.84 -7.69 -0.03
N ILE A 41 -16.10 -8.07 0.16
CA ILE A 41 -16.54 -8.93 1.23
C ILE A 41 -17.21 -10.17 0.64
N THR A 42 -16.91 -11.35 1.19
CA THR A 42 -17.41 -12.65 0.69
C THR A 42 -18.30 -13.30 1.75
N ASN A 43 -19.50 -13.73 1.37
CA ASN A 43 -20.40 -14.43 2.25
C ASN A 43 -20.05 -15.93 2.41
N ASN A 44 -20.76 -16.61 3.31
CA ASN A 44 -20.50 -18.05 3.55
C ASN A 44 -20.89 -18.98 2.39
N ALA A 45 -21.62 -18.46 1.39
CA ALA A 45 -21.94 -19.20 0.16
C ALA A 45 -20.88 -19.00 -0.94
N GLY A 46 -19.85 -18.15 -0.68
CA GLY A 46 -18.78 -17.86 -1.63
C GLY A 46 -19.10 -16.70 -2.60
N GLU A 47 -20.21 -16.00 -2.39
CA GLU A 47 -20.56 -14.82 -3.19
C GLU A 47 -19.81 -13.60 -2.67
N SER A 48 -19.13 -12.87 -3.56
CA SER A 48 -18.38 -11.65 -3.25
C SER A 48 -19.13 -10.39 -3.68
N TYR A 49 -19.06 -9.38 -2.84
CA TYR A 49 -19.65 -8.05 -3.05
C TYR A 49 -18.54 -7.01 -3.00
N SER A 50 -18.44 -6.17 -4.03
CA SER A 50 -17.48 -5.05 -4.06
C SER A 50 -17.88 -4.00 -3.01
N LEU A 51 -16.92 -3.55 -2.23
CA LEU A 51 -17.07 -2.43 -1.30
C LEU A 51 -16.52 -1.13 -1.90
N SER A 52 -15.44 -1.24 -2.67
CA SER A 52 -14.83 -0.15 -3.43
C SER A 52 -13.92 -0.73 -4.50
N ASP A 53 -13.80 -0.04 -5.63
CA ASP A 53 -12.92 -0.45 -6.72
C ASP A 53 -11.45 -0.23 -6.33
N TYR A 54 -11.12 0.92 -5.79
CA TYR A 54 -9.80 1.23 -5.24
C TYR A 54 -9.84 2.40 -4.26
N ASN A 55 -8.77 2.56 -3.49
CA ASN A 55 -8.51 3.73 -2.66
C ASN A 55 -6.99 3.99 -2.60
N LEU A 56 -6.58 5.25 -2.86
CA LEU A 56 -5.22 5.72 -2.65
C LEU A 56 -5.13 6.28 -1.23
N LEU A 57 -4.31 5.63 -0.41
CA LEU A 57 -4.05 6.07 0.95
C LEU A 57 -2.77 6.90 0.99
N ASP A 58 -2.85 8.07 1.64
CA ASP A 58 -1.73 8.97 1.87
C ASP A 58 -1.71 9.35 3.35
N LEU A 59 -0.63 9.04 4.06
CA LEU A 59 -0.57 9.29 5.51
C LEU A 59 -0.49 10.78 5.86
N GLU A 60 -0.15 11.62 4.92
CA GLU A 60 -0.20 13.09 5.12
C GLU A 60 -1.61 13.64 4.89
N GLU A 61 -2.51 12.86 4.24
CA GLU A 61 -3.89 13.24 3.93
C GLU A 61 -4.89 12.38 4.72
N ASN A 62 -5.21 12.79 5.94
CA ASN A 62 -6.10 12.03 6.84
C ASN A 62 -7.43 11.61 6.20
N SER A 63 -7.97 12.41 5.29
CA SER A 63 -9.20 12.11 4.56
C SER A 63 -9.10 10.87 3.67
N SER A 64 -7.90 10.50 3.25
CA SER A 64 -7.64 9.31 2.42
C SER A 64 -7.63 8.00 3.22
N LEU A 65 -7.47 8.08 4.56
CA LEU A 65 -7.27 6.91 5.42
C LEU A 65 -8.57 6.17 5.76
N SER A 66 -9.71 6.68 5.35
CA SER A 66 -11.01 6.04 5.49
C SER A 66 -11.86 6.26 4.25
N PHE A 67 -12.72 5.31 3.95
CA PHE A 67 -13.73 5.45 2.91
C PHE A 67 -15.01 4.73 3.32
N GLU A 68 -16.12 5.18 2.77
CA GLU A 68 -17.40 4.50 2.91
C GLU A 68 -17.62 3.54 1.74
N SER A 69 -18.18 2.37 2.02
CA SER A 69 -18.55 1.43 0.96
C SER A 69 -19.56 2.07 0.01
N SER A 70 -19.32 1.92 -1.30
CA SER A 70 -20.26 2.32 -2.34
C SER A 70 -21.52 1.44 -2.38
N GLN A 71 -21.49 0.29 -1.70
CA GLN A 71 -22.54 -0.72 -1.67
C GLN A 71 -23.07 -0.93 -0.26
N THR A 72 -24.38 -1.09 -0.14
CA THR A 72 -25.00 -1.51 1.12
C THR A 72 -24.82 -3.01 1.29
N VAL A 73 -24.12 -3.39 2.34
CA VAL A 73 -23.92 -4.78 2.75
C VAL A 73 -24.95 -5.15 3.84
N LYS A 74 -25.58 -6.31 3.70
CA LYS A 74 -26.51 -6.80 4.73
C LYS A 74 -25.77 -7.16 6.01
N SER A 75 -26.38 -6.91 7.16
CA SER A 75 -25.85 -7.37 8.44
C SER A 75 -25.78 -8.90 8.49
N GLY A 76 -24.72 -9.45 9.04
CA GLY A 76 -24.49 -10.88 9.17
C GLY A 76 -23.03 -11.28 9.19
N LEU A 77 -22.81 -12.60 9.22
CA LEU A 77 -21.47 -13.19 9.19
C LEU A 77 -21.02 -13.38 7.75
N TYR A 78 -19.82 -12.92 7.45
CA TYR A 78 -19.13 -13.11 6.19
C TYR A 78 -17.85 -13.92 6.40
N SER A 79 -17.52 -14.75 5.43
CA SER A 79 -16.37 -15.66 5.51
C SER A 79 -15.03 -14.93 5.32
N ASN A 80 -15.05 -13.82 4.59
CA ASN A 80 -13.82 -13.07 4.32
C ASN A 80 -14.12 -11.62 3.96
N ILE A 81 -13.19 -10.74 4.33
CA ILE A 81 -12.98 -9.44 3.71
C ILE A 81 -11.59 -9.43 3.11
N SER A 82 -11.44 -8.89 1.91
CA SER A 82 -10.16 -8.89 1.21
C SER A 82 -9.99 -7.67 0.33
N PHE A 83 -8.75 -7.41 -0.04
CA PHE A 83 -8.37 -6.40 -1.03
C PHE A 83 -7.11 -6.83 -1.77
N VAL A 84 -6.79 -6.16 -2.85
CA VAL A 84 -5.51 -6.26 -3.55
C VAL A 84 -4.63 -5.08 -3.12
N PHE A 85 -3.40 -5.34 -2.72
CA PHE A 85 -2.37 -4.32 -2.54
C PHE A 85 -1.76 -4.01 -3.91
N GLY A 86 -1.97 -2.79 -4.41
CA GLY A 86 -1.69 -2.39 -5.78
C GLY A 86 -2.90 -2.49 -6.70
N LEU A 87 -2.66 -2.70 -7.99
CA LEU A 87 -3.66 -2.95 -9.04
C LEU A 87 -3.32 -4.25 -9.75
N ARG A 88 -4.35 -5.03 -10.12
CA ARG A 88 -4.17 -6.15 -11.05
C ARG A 88 -3.65 -5.65 -12.39
N ASP A 89 -2.89 -6.48 -13.09
CA ASP A 89 -2.26 -6.09 -14.35
C ASP A 89 -3.26 -5.62 -15.41
N GLU A 90 -4.43 -6.26 -15.48
CA GLU A 90 -5.50 -5.87 -16.39
C GLU A 90 -6.11 -4.50 -16.10
N ASN A 91 -6.01 -4.03 -14.85
CA ASN A 91 -6.51 -2.73 -14.40
C ASN A 91 -5.40 -1.67 -14.31
N ASN A 92 -4.13 -2.08 -14.35
CA ASN A 92 -3.00 -1.18 -14.23
C ASN A 92 -2.62 -0.55 -15.59
N ILE A 93 -3.59 0.19 -16.15
CA ILE A 93 -3.50 0.82 -17.47
C ILE A 93 -3.08 2.28 -17.30
N ASP A 94 -1.99 2.66 -17.98
CA ASP A 94 -1.45 4.02 -17.92
C ASP A 94 -2.49 5.06 -18.33
N GLY A 95 -2.65 6.10 -17.51
CA GLY A 95 -3.58 7.21 -17.75
C GLY A 95 -5.07 6.89 -17.52
N ALA A 96 -5.45 5.68 -17.12
CA ALA A 96 -6.86 5.26 -16.99
C ALA A 96 -7.63 5.96 -15.85
N TYR A 97 -6.96 6.37 -14.78
CA TYR A 97 -7.59 6.91 -13.58
C TYR A 97 -7.23 8.40 -13.39
N THR A 98 -8.22 9.28 -13.58
CA THR A 98 -8.01 10.74 -13.54
C THR A 98 -7.50 11.24 -12.20
N ASP A 99 -8.01 10.71 -11.11
CA ASP A 99 -7.61 11.06 -9.75
C ASP A 99 -6.19 10.60 -9.43
N LEU A 100 -5.81 9.38 -9.83
CA LEU A 100 -4.44 8.88 -9.69
C LEU A 100 -3.46 9.69 -10.55
N ASN A 101 -3.88 10.11 -11.75
CA ASN A 101 -3.08 11.01 -12.59
C ASN A 101 -2.88 12.36 -11.91
N THR A 102 -3.93 12.92 -11.30
CA THR A 102 -3.87 14.18 -10.57
C THR A 102 -2.98 14.08 -9.32
N ALA A 103 -2.99 12.93 -8.66
CA ALA A 103 -2.13 12.64 -7.51
C ALA A 103 -0.65 12.37 -7.89
N ASN A 104 -0.31 12.43 -9.20
CA ASN A 104 1.02 12.06 -9.72
C ASN A 104 1.43 10.63 -9.31
N TRP A 105 0.49 9.69 -9.42
CA TRP A 105 0.67 8.29 -9.04
C TRP A 105 1.20 7.41 -10.18
N ASN A 106 1.38 7.99 -11.37
CA ASN A 106 1.86 7.28 -12.56
C ASN A 106 3.30 6.80 -12.41
N VAL A 107 3.57 5.61 -12.93
CA VAL A 107 4.92 5.10 -13.16
C VAL A 107 5.42 5.64 -14.51
N PRO A 108 6.64 6.19 -14.60
CA PRO A 108 7.19 6.62 -15.87
C PRO A 108 7.23 5.49 -16.91
N MET A 109 6.94 5.81 -18.18
CA MET A 109 6.97 4.84 -19.29
C MET A 109 8.30 4.07 -19.40
N MET A 110 9.41 4.70 -19.07
CA MET A 110 10.74 4.05 -19.05
C MET A 110 10.87 3.00 -17.92
N LEU A 111 9.91 2.93 -16.99
CA LEU A 111 9.80 1.91 -15.94
C LEU A 111 8.56 1.02 -16.15
N GLY A 112 7.90 1.10 -17.31
CA GLY A 112 6.80 0.24 -17.70
C GLY A 112 5.41 0.89 -17.70
N GLY A 113 5.27 2.13 -17.24
CA GLY A 113 3.98 2.84 -17.18
C GLY A 113 3.01 2.24 -16.15
N GLY A 114 1.78 2.72 -16.19
CA GLY A 114 0.75 2.37 -15.21
C GLY A 114 0.91 3.15 -13.91
N TYR A 115 0.63 2.53 -12.77
CA TYR A 115 0.56 3.17 -11.47
C TYR A 115 1.41 2.46 -10.42
N HIS A 116 1.93 3.23 -9.48
CA HIS A 116 2.60 2.69 -8.30
C HIS A 116 1.64 1.86 -7.44
N TYR A 117 2.18 0.91 -6.71
CA TYR A 117 1.47 0.21 -5.63
C TYR A 117 1.76 0.87 -4.28
N MET A 118 3.01 1.29 -4.07
CA MET A 118 3.43 2.01 -2.87
C MET A 118 4.59 2.97 -3.19
N GLN A 119 4.64 4.07 -2.45
CA GLN A 119 5.79 4.96 -2.31
C GLN A 119 6.07 5.12 -0.82
N LEU A 120 7.21 4.63 -0.37
CA LEU A 120 7.72 4.76 0.98
C LEU A 120 9.12 5.37 0.89
N ASP A 121 9.21 6.63 1.26
CA ASP A 121 10.42 7.43 1.15
C ASP A 121 10.83 7.95 2.52
N GLY A 122 12.12 8.18 2.69
CA GLY A 122 12.66 8.79 3.88
C GLY A 122 14.17 8.91 3.85
N LYS A 123 14.74 9.12 5.01
CA LYS A 123 16.18 9.20 5.21
C LYS A 123 16.63 8.19 6.25
N TYR A 124 17.89 7.86 6.21
CA TYR A 124 18.56 7.03 7.22
C TYR A 124 19.95 7.59 7.53
N ILE A 125 20.50 7.19 8.67
CA ILE A 125 21.89 7.51 9.00
C ILE A 125 22.78 6.42 8.41
N SER A 126 23.56 6.80 7.42
CA SER A 126 24.50 5.92 6.74
C SER A 126 25.73 5.59 7.61
N ASN A 127 26.49 4.56 7.22
CA ASN A 127 27.68 4.10 7.96
C ASN A 127 28.75 5.18 8.18
N ASN A 128 28.74 6.25 7.38
CA ASN A 128 29.65 7.39 7.56
C ASN A 128 29.09 8.49 8.49
N GLY A 129 27.90 8.27 9.10
CA GLY A 129 27.26 9.18 10.02
C GLY A 129 26.45 10.31 9.35
N ASN A 130 26.32 10.32 8.03
CA ASN A 130 25.54 11.32 7.30
C ASN A 130 24.12 10.82 7.00
N GLU A 131 23.17 11.75 6.87
CA GLU A 131 21.87 11.44 6.33
C GLU A 131 21.96 11.07 4.84
N SER A 132 21.29 10.01 4.45
CA SER A 132 21.11 9.55 3.07
C SER A 132 19.64 9.23 2.83
N GLY A 133 19.16 9.44 1.61
CA GLY A 133 17.78 9.14 1.25
C GLY A 133 17.60 7.66 0.90
N TYR A 134 16.40 7.15 1.15
CA TYR A 134 15.93 5.88 0.57
C TYR A 134 14.57 6.10 -0.12
N ASN A 135 14.35 5.33 -1.18
CA ASN A 135 13.08 5.29 -1.90
C ASN A 135 12.69 3.82 -2.09
N TYR A 136 11.60 3.42 -1.46
CA TYR A 136 11.02 2.11 -1.66
C TYR A 136 9.70 2.25 -2.43
N HIS A 137 9.79 2.15 -3.76
CA HIS A 137 8.62 2.23 -4.63
C HIS A 137 8.26 0.84 -5.15
N ALA A 138 7.10 0.34 -4.75
CA ALA A 138 6.54 -0.88 -5.29
C ALA A 138 5.78 -0.56 -6.58
N ILE A 139 6.15 -1.23 -7.66
CA ILE A 139 5.54 -1.10 -8.99
C ILE A 139 5.39 -2.48 -9.63
N ARG A 140 4.71 -2.54 -10.76
CA ARG A 140 4.61 -3.75 -11.57
C ARG A 140 5.99 -4.17 -12.09
N ALA A 141 6.31 -5.48 -12.02
CA ALA A 141 7.51 -6.02 -12.62
C ALA A 141 7.45 -5.87 -14.15
N VAL A 142 8.50 -5.35 -14.76
CA VAL A 142 8.55 -5.05 -16.19
C VAL A 142 9.81 -5.59 -16.84
N ASN A 143 9.64 -6.20 -18.02
CA ASN A 143 10.71 -6.46 -18.97
C ASN A 143 10.54 -5.56 -20.19
N ASN A 144 11.66 -5.17 -20.82
CA ASN A 144 11.68 -4.31 -21.99
C ASN A 144 10.83 -3.03 -21.79
N PRO A 145 11.09 -2.22 -20.76
CA PRO A 145 10.34 -1.00 -20.53
C PRO A 145 10.45 -0.06 -21.74
N GLY A 146 9.40 0.72 -22.01
CA GLY A 146 9.29 1.58 -23.18
C GLY A 146 8.02 1.28 -23.98
N PRO A 147 8.07 1.36 -25.34
CA PRO A 147 6.85 1.30 -26.15
C PRO A 147 6.14 -0.06 -26.18
N ASN A 148 6.82 -1.15 -25.83
CA ASN A 148 6.26 -2.50 -25.80
C ASN A 148 6.72 -3.25 -24.54
N PRO A 149 6.32 -2.81 -23.34
CA PRO A 149 6.69 -3.47 -22.10
C PRO A 149 5.99 -4.83 -22.00
N THR A 150 6.66 -5.78 -21.34
CA THR A 150 6.04 -7.04 -20.92
C THR A 150 6.10 -7.19 -19.41
N PHE A 151 5.10 -7.84 -18.84
CA PHE A 151 4.92 -7.97 -17.40
C PHE A 151 4.99 -9.45 -17.02
N PRO A 152 6.19 -9.98 -16.75
CA PRO A 152 6.41 -11.43 -16.63
C PRO A 152 5.93 -12.00 -15.30
N GLN A 153 5.67 -11.15 -14.32
CA GLN A 153 5.33 -11.58 -12.97
C GLN A 153 4.36 -10.59 -12.32
N GLU A 154 3.30 -11.11 -11.73
CA GLU A 154 2.43 -10.34 -10.85
C GLU A 154 3.20 -9.91 -9.59
N THR A 155 3.17 -8.62 -9.28
CA THR A 155 3.80 -8.04 -8.10
C THR A 155 2.79 -7.36 -7.17
N PHE A 156 1.52 -7.24 -7.61
CA PHE A 156 0.41 -7.03 -6.69
C PHE A 156 0.14 -8.30 -5.87
N PHE A 157 -0.49 -8.18 -4.73
CA PHE A 157 -0.88 -9.35 -3.94
C PHE A 157 -2.22 -9.15 -3.24
N LYS A 158 -2.95 -10.24 -3.10
CA LYS A 158 -4.21 -10.25 -2.36
C LYS A 158 -3.94 -10.33 -0.85
N VAL A 159 -4.68 -9.53 -0.11
CA VAL A 159 -4.72 -9.57 1.35
C VAL A 159 -6.09 -10.12 1.77
N ASP A 160 -6.10 -11.25 2.46
CA ASP A 160 -7.28 -11.86 3.06
C ASP A 160 -7.26 -11.60 4.58
N LEU A 161 -8.27 -10.90 5.07
CA LEU A 161 -8.36 -10.48 6.46
C LEU A 161 -9.18 -11.47 7.32
N GLY A 162 -9.80 -12.47 6.67
CA GLY A 162 -10.60 -13.49 7.34
C GLY A 162 -12.04 -13.04 7.61
N PRO A 163 -12.74 -13.77 8.49
CA PRO A 163 -14.16 -13.60 8.71
C PRO A 163 -14.48 -12.29 9.47
N VAL A 164 -15.64 -11.70 9.14
CA VAL A 164 -16.14 -10.49 9.77
C VAL A 164 -17.63 -10.59 10.03
N ASN A 165 -18.09 -9.95 11.11
CA ASN A 165 -19.50 -9.84 11.43
C ASN A 165 -19.96 -8.39 11.21
N ILE A 166 -20.73 -8.17 10.14
CA ILE A 166 -21.26 -6.86 9.78
C ILE A 166 -22.49 -6.55 10.62
N GLN A 167 -22.43 -5.45 11.34
CA GLN A 167 -23.56 -4.85 12.06
C GLN A 167 -24.23 -3.77 11.20
N LYS A 168 -25.33 -3.19 11.69
CA LYS A 168 -26.06 -2.14 10.97
C LYS A 168 -25.20 -0.92 10.62
N GLU A 169 -24.33 -0.56 11.52
CA GLU A 169 -23.30 0.48 11.35
C GLU A 169 -22.01 -0.13 11.92
N CYS A 170 -21.03 -0.38 11.07
CA CYS A 170 -19.77 -0.91 11.53
C CYS A 170 -18.60 -0.26 10.80
N GLU A 171 -17.52 -0.07 11.54
CA GLU A 171 -16.23 0.32 11.03
C GLU A 171 -15.32 -0.89 11.08
N ILE A 172 -14.56 -1.10 10.00
CA ILE A 172 -13.52 -2.12 9.90
C ILE A 172 -12.18 -1.41 9.85
N THR A 173 -11.39 -1.61 10.87
CA THR A 173 -10.05 -1.04 10.97
C THR A 173 -9.01 -2.04 10.50
N ILE A 174 -8.21 -1.64 9.48
CA ILE A 174 -7.08 -2.41 8.98
C ILE A 174 -5.81 -1.79 9.55
N SER A 175 -4.91 -2.63 10.07
CA SER A 175 -3.63 -2.19 10.60
C SER A 175 -2.49 -2.68 9.71
N MET A 176 -1.61 -1.76 9.27
CA MET A 176 -0.37 -2.05 8.56
C MET A 176 0.81 -1.83 9.50
N ASN A 177 1.70 -2.82 9.64
CA ASN A 177 2.99 -2.63 10.29
C ASN A 177 4.04 -2.22 9.26
N ILE A 178 4.45 -0.95 9.29
CA ILE A 178 5.40 -0.38 8.33
C ILE A 178 6.78 -1.03 8.47
N SER A 179 7.20 -1.42 9.69
CA SER A 179 8.52 -2.05 9.89
C SER A 179 8.68 -3.33 9.08
N ASN A 180 7.60 -4.06 8.79
CA ASN A 180 7.67 -5.29 8.00
C ASN A 180 8.19 -5.07 6.57
N TRP A 181 8.03 -3.88 6.00
CA TRP A 181 8.59 -3.56 4.68
C TRP A 181 10.11 -3.50 4.66
N PHE A 182 10.74 -3.33 5.83
CA PHE A 182 12.18 -3.30 6.00
C PHE A 182 12.75 -4.64 6.52
N ASP A 183 11.89 -5.50 7.08
CA ASP A 183 12.34 -6.63 7.89
C ASP A 183 11.88 -7.98 7.36
N THR A 184 10.81 -8.04 6.55
CA THR A 184 10.19 -9.31 6.16
C THR A 184 9.91 -9.37 4.64
N PRO A 185 10.25 -10.46 3.93
CA PRO A 185 10.90 -11.70 4.41
C PRO A 185 12.41 -11.58 4.62
N ASN A 186 13.02 -10.50 4.16
CA ASN A 186 14.46 -10.25 4.30
C ASN A 186 14.66 -8.90 4.97
N THR A 187 15.58 -8.85 5.91
CA THR A 187 15.97 -7.58 6.52
C THR A 187 16.80 -6.75 5.55
N TRP A 188 16.43 -5.50 5.37
CA TRP A 188 17.08 -4.59 4.44
C TRP A 188 18.20 -3.80 5.14
N ASP A 189 19.42 -3.88 4.61
CA ASP A 189 20.49 -2.92 4.94
C ASP A 189 20.39 -1.72 4.00
N LEU A 190 20.05 -0.55 4.55
CA LEU A 190 19.91 0.68 3.77
C LEU A 190 21.24 1.24 3.24
N ASN A 191 22.38 0.65 3.63
CA ASN A 191 23.71 1.06 3.14
C ASN A 191 24.18 0.27 1.90
N GLU A 192 23.41 -0.75 1.44
CA GLU A 192 23.76 -1.56 0.27
C GLU A 192 23.14 -1.07 -1.04
#